data_67f9dd81881ee87ba761d6b8da4e2601
#
_entry.id   67f9dd81881ee87ba761d6b8da4e2601
#
_cell.length_a   1.000
_cell.length_b   1.000
_cell.length_c   1.000
_cell.angle_alpha   90.00
_cell.angle_beta   90.00
_cell.angle_gamma   90.00
#
_symmetry.space_group_name_H-M   'P 1'
#
loop_
_entity.id
_entity.type
_entity.pdbx_description
1 polymer ?
#
loop_
_entity_poly.entity_id
_entity_poly.type
_entity_poly.pdbx_seq_one_letter_code
_entity_poly.pdbx_strand_id
1 'polypeptide(L)'
;MLASGSKGNAALISTAKQRFLVDIGISCRALTTRIKEIGVSVNELDGVFITHEHVDHVRGLATFLKNYQVPVYSSALTWRAILAKDSSLVRQNCRLIDNNRLLCGDLEVQSFSI
;
A
#
# COMPACT_ATOMS: atom_id res chain seq x y z
N MET A 1 6.37 11.93 3.51
CA MET A 1 6.82 10.56 3.86
C MET A 1 6.46 10.27 5.30
N LEU A 2 5.79 9.14 5.56
CA LEU A 2 5.38 8.74 6.90
C LEU A 2 6.46 7.95 7.64
N ALA A 3 7.25 7.18 6.91
CA ALA A 3 8.36 6.39 7.43
C ALA A 3 9.31 6.01 6.31
N SER A 4 10.57 5.82 6.63
CA SER A 4 11.58 5.42 5.64
C SER A 4 12.72 4.66 6.31
N GLY A 5 13.49 3.92 5.49
CA GLY A 5 14.66 3.19 5.93
C GLY A 5 14.36 1.75 6.35
N SER A 6 15.31 1.12 7.02
CA SER A 6 15.23 -0.30 7.40
C SER A 6 14.14 -0.60 8.43
N LYS A 7 13.63 0.39 9.11
CA LYS A 7 12.56 0.24 10.10
C LYS A 7 11.16 0.24 9.48
N GLY A 8 11.05 0.47 8.19
CA GLY A 8 9.81 0.44 7.46
C GLY A 8 9.62 1.67 6.58
N ASN A 9 8.93 1.47 5.48
CA ASN A 9 8.65 2.51 4.49
C ASN A 9 7.15 2.72 4.36
N ALA A 10 6.72 3.97 4.40
CA ALA A 10 5.35 4.36 4.13
C ALA A 10 5.34 5.84 3.72
N ALA A 11 4.65 6.15 2.63
CA ALA A 11 4.56 7.51 2.13
C ALA A 11 3.12 7.80 1.72
N LEU A 12 2.63 8.99 2.05
CA LEU A 12 1.32 9.44 1.62
C LEU A 12 1.48 10.45 0.50
N ILE A 13 0.75 10.21 -0.59
CA ILE A 13 0.70 11.11 -1.74
C ILE A 13 -0.71 11.65 -1.84
N SER A 14 -0.85 12.97 -1.81
CA SER A 14 -2.15 13.64 -1.94
C SER A 14 -2.16 14.55 -3.15
N THR A 15 -3.24 14.45 -3.93
CA THR A 15 -3.58 15.44 -4.95
C THR A 15 -4.80 16.20 -4.48
N ALA A 16 -5.28 17.16 -5.27
CA ALA A 16 -6.49 17.91 -4.94
C ALA A 16 -7.72 17.00 -4.79
N LYS A 17 -7.72 15.83 -5.46
CA LYS A 17 -8.89 14.95 -5.52
C LYS A 17 -8.67 13.59 -4.90
N GLN A 18 -7.42 13.16 -4.69
CA GLN A 18 -7.11 11.77 -4.32
C GLN A 18 -5.98 11.69 -3.31
N ARG A 19 -5.99 10.60 -2.52
CA ARG A 19 -4.96 10.28 -1.55
C ARG A 19 -4.55 8.82 -1.71
N PHE A 20 -3.25 8.59 -1.88
CA PHE A 20 -2.68 7.25 -2.01
C PHE A 20 -1.56 7.03 -1.01
N LEU A 21 -1.48 5.80 -0.51
CA LEU A 21 -0.39 5.37 0.34
C LEU A 21 0.56 4.51 -0.48
N VAL A 22 1.86 4.72 -0.32
CA VAL A 22 2.89 3.88 -0.95
C VAL A 22 3.60 3.10 0.14
N ASP A 23 3.45 1.80 0.10
CA ASP A 23 3.97 0.81 1.04
C ASP A 23 3.37 0.91 2.45
N ILE A 24 3.33 -0.24 3.13
CA ILE A 24 2.91 -0.36 4.52
C ILE A 24 4.00 -1.13 5.26
N GLY A 25 5.19 -0.52 5.34
CA GLY A 25 6.35 -1.14 5.96
C GLY A 25 6.41 -0.98 7.48
N ILE A 26 5.45 -0.25 8.06
CA ILE A 26 5.30 -0.10 9.52
C ILE A 26 4.05 -0.88 9.96
N SER A 27 3.89 -1.09 11.27
CA SER A 27 2.70 -1.77 11.77
C SER A 27 1.45 -0.99 11.38
N CYS A 28 0.33 -1.70 11.21
CA CYS A 28 -0.93 -1.06 10.89
C CYS A 28 -1.33 -0.03 11.94
N ARG A 29 -1.06 -0.32 13.22
CA ARG A 29 -1.33 0.60 14.31
C ARG A 29 -0.51 1.89 14.18
N ALA A 30 0.78 1.78 13.89
CA ALA A 30 1.64 2.93 13.68
C ALA A 30 1.19 3.74 12.47
N LEU A 31 0.78 3.06 11.39
CA LEU A 31 0.28 3.69 10.18
C LEU A 31 -0.96 4.53 10.46
N THR A 32 -1.95 3.96 11.13
CA THR A 32 -3.20 4.68 11.43
C THR A 32 -2.95 5.88 12.32
N THR A 33 -2.04 5.76 13.29
CA THR A 33 -1.65 6.87 14.15
C THR A 33 -1.02 8.01 13.33
N ARG A 34 -0.09 7.67 12.44
CA ARG A 34 0.60 8.67 11.61
C ARG A 34 -0.34 9.38 10.64
N ILE A 35 -1.24 8.64 10.01
CA ILE A 35 -2.22 9.22 9.10
C ILE A 35 -3.17 10.15 9.86
N LYS A 36 -3.61 9.76 11.04
CA LYS A 36 -4.49 10.57 11.88
C LYS A 36 -3.82 11.88 12.31
N GLU A 37 -2.52 11.84 12.62
CA GLU A 37 -1.77 13.04 13.03
C GLU A 37 -1.80 14.15 11.97
N ILE A 38 -1.89 13.76 10.69
CA ILE A 38 -1.95 14.74 9.59
C ILE A 38 -3.38 15.04 9.16
N GLY A 39 -4.38 14.63 9.97
CA GLY A 39 -5.77 14.98 9.75
C GLY A 39 -6.50 14.15 8.71
N VAL A 40 -5.99 12.96 8.38
CA VAL A 40 -6.56 12.08 7.38
C VAL A 40 -7.07 10.80 8.04
N SER A 41 -8.20 10.28 7.60
CA SER A 41 -8.71 8.96 7.99
C SER A 41 -8.25 7.92 6.97
N VAL A 42 -7.98 6.70 7.45
CA VAL A 42 -7.63 5.58 6.55
C VAL A 42 -8.73 5.36 5.51
N ASN A 43 -9.99 5.53 5.88
CA ASN A 43 -11.11 5.36 4.95
C ASN A 43 -11.17 6.42 3.85
N GLU A 44 -10.40 7.49 3.98
CA GLU A 44 -10.28 8.53 2.95
C GLU A 44 -9.23 8.20 1.90
N LEU A 45 -8.47 7.11 2.08
CA LEU A 45 -7.49 6.67 1.09
C LEU A 45 -8.19 6.07 -0.12
N ASP A 46 -7.76 6.47 -1.31
CA ASP A 46 -8.28 5.93 -2.56
C ASP A 46 -7.57 4.64 -2.97
N GLY A 47 -6.39 4.41 -2.45
CA GLY A 47 -5.66 3.19 -2.72
C GLY A 47 -4.32 3.14 -2.03
N VAL A 48 -3.72 1.96 -2.07
CA VAL A 48 -2.38 1.70 -1.55
C VAL A 48 -1.58 1.02 -2.66
N PHE A 49 -0.33 1.42 -2.84
CA PHE A 49 0.58 0.80 -3.80
C PHE A 49 1.72 0.15 -3.03
N ILE A 50 1.96 -1.14 -3.30
CA ILE A 50 3.06 -1.89 -2.71
C ILE A 50 4.16 -2.04 -3.76
N THR A 51 5.35 -1.57 -3.44
CA THR A 51 6.48 -1.55 -4.38
C THR A 51 7.34 -2.80 -4.29
N HIS A 52 7.49 -3.36 -3.09
CA HIS A 52 8.37 -4.52 -2.84
C HIS A 52 7.72 -5.48 -1.84
N GLU A 53 8.12 -6.76 -1.92
CA GLU A 53 7.66 -7.80 -1.00
C GLU A 53 8.45 -7.86 0.32
N HIS A 54 9.50 -7.05 0.46
CA HIS A 54 10.33 -7.05 1.68
C HIS A 54 9.55 -6.53 2.89
N VAL A 55 9.89 -7.02 4.08
CA VAL A 55 9.17 -6.69 5.31
C VAL A 55 9.11 -5.19 5.60
N ASP A 56 10.14 -4.44 5.23
CA ASP A 56 10.18 -2.99 5.41
C ASP A 56 9.24 -2.23 4.47
N HIS A 57 8.53 -2.94 3.57
CA HIS A 57 7.50 -2.37 2.69
C HIS A 57 6.11 -2.95 2.96
N VAL A 58 6.01 -4.12 3.61
CA VAL A 58 4.73 -4.84 3.77
C VAL A 58 4.41 -5.26 5.21
N ARG A 59 5.15 -4.76 6.19
CA ARG A 59 5.00 -5.18 7.59
C ARG A 59 3.55 -5.12 8.09
N GLY A 60 2.83 -4.06 7.77
CA GLY A 60 1.45 -3.85 8.23
C GLY A 60 0.38 -4.31 7.27
N LEU A 61 0.76 -4.91 6.14
CA LEU A 61 -0.17 -5.21 5.05
C LEU A 61 -1.26 -6.20 5.45
N ALA A 62 -0.89 -7.31 6.10
CA ALA A 62 -1.86 -8.35 6.48
C ALA A 62 -2.96 -7.79 7.39
N THR A 63 -2.56 -7.03 8.41
CA THR A 63 -3.52 -6.40 9.33
C THR A 63 -4.36 -5.35 8.62
N PHE A 64 -3.76 -4.57 7.74
CA PHE A 64 -4.47 -3.56 6.95
C PHE A 64 -5.56 -4.21 6.09
N LEU A 65 -5.25 -5.29 5.40
CA LEU A 65 -6.20 -5.99 4.54
C LEU A 65 -7.37 -6.60 5.33
N LYS A 66 -7.14 -6.98 6.58
CA LYS A 66 -8.20 -7.52 7.44
C LYS A 66 -9.15 -6.44 7.95
N ASN A 67 -8.64 -5.23 8.19
CA ASN A 67 -9.39 -4.20 8.91
C ASN A 67 -9.99 -3.13 8.01
N TYR A 68 -9.47 -2.94 6.80
CA TYR A 68 -9.89 -1.85 5.92
C TYR A 68 -10.21 -2.35 4.52
N GLN A 69 -11.18 -1.69 3.89
CA GLN A 69 -11.62 -2.03 2.53
C GLN A 69 -11.10 -1.00 1.53
N VAL A 70 -9.82 -0.74 1.57
CA VAL A 70 -9.13 0.15 0.65
C VAL A 70 -8.40 -0.72 -0.38
N PRO A 71 -8.54 -0.46 -1.69
CA PRO A 71 -7.85 -1.26 -2.71
C PRO A 71 -6.33 -1.17 -2.55
N VAL A 72 -5.65 -2.31 -2.66
CA VAL A 72 -4.19 -2.40 -2.58
C VAL A 72 -3.67 -2.92 -3.91
N TYR A 73 -2.84 -2.12 -4.56
CA TYR A 73 -2.34 -2.39 -5.90
C TYR A 73 -0.88 -2.80 -5.87
N SER A 74 -0.53 -3.79 -6.66
CA SER A 74 0.87 -4.19 -6.86
C SER A 74 1.01 -4.99 -8.15
N SER A 75 2.25 -5.19 -8.60
CA SER A 75 2.53 -6.03 -9.77
C SER A 75 2.27 -7.50 -9.46
N ALA A 76 2.07 -8.30 -10.52
CA ALA A 76 1.85 -9.74 -10.37
C ALA A 76 3.02 -10.42 -9.67
N LEU A 77 4.26 -10.03 -10.00
CA LEU A 77 5.46 -10.60 -9.39
C LEU A 77 5.53 -10.29 -7.89
N THR A 78 5.21 -9.07 -7.51
CA THR A 78 5.23 -8.66 -6.09
C THR A 78 4.14 -9.39 -5.31
N TRP A 79 2.91 -9.50 -5.84
CA TRP A 79 1.84 -10.26 -5.20
C TRP A 79 2.21 -11.73 -5.03
N ARG A 80 2.81 -12.32 -6.05
CA ARG A 80 3.26 -13.72 -5.98
C ARG A 80 4.26 -13.93 -4.84
N ALA A 81 5.25 -13.03 -4.71
CA ALA A 81 6.24 -13.09 -3.65
C ALA A 81 5.62 -12.89 -2.27
N ILE A 82 4.69 -11.96 -2.13
CA ILE A 82 3.98 -11.72 -0.85
C ILE A 82 3.17 -12.95 -0.46
N LEU A 83 2.41 -13.52 -1.39
CA LEU A 83 1.55 -14.68 -1.11
C LEU A 83 2.36 -15.95 -0.87
N ALA A 84 3.57 -16.05 -1.40
CA ALA A 84 4.47 -17.15 -1.11
C ALA A 84 4.93 -17.14 0.35
N LYS A 85 5.04 -15.96 0.96
CA LYS A 85 5.42 -15.81 2.36
C LYS A 85 4.23 -15.88 3.30
N ASP A 86 3.05 -15.47 2.86
CA ASP A 86 1.82 -15.45 3.66
C ASP A 86 0.62 -15.81 2.78
N SER A 87 0.36 -17.12 2.67
CA SER A 87 -0.75 -17.62 1.87
C SER A 87 -2.12 -17.36 2.49
N SER A 88 -2.16 -16.98 3.77
CA SER A 88 -3.41 -16.69 4.48
C SER A 88 -3.91 -15.25 4.29
N LEU A 89 -3.20 -14.47 3.50
CA LEU A 89 -3.53 -13.06 3.28
C LEU A 89 -4.95 -12.89 2.73
N VAL A 90 -5.68 -11.92 3.28
CA VAL A 90 -7.02 -11.58 2.78
C VAL A 90 -6.87 -10.90 1.42
N ARG A 91 -7.53 -11.45 0.39
CA ARG A 91 -7.30 -11.03 -1.00
C ARG A 91 -8.42 -10.18 -1.60
N GLN A 92 -9.48 -9.93 -0.85
CA GLN A 92 -10.67 -9.23 -1.36
C GLN A 92 -10.35 -7.89 -2.03
N ASN A 93 -9.44 -7.13 -1.45
CA ASN A 93 -9.07 -5.81 -1.95
C ASN A 93 -7.70 -5.77 -2.63
N CYS A 94 -7.10 -6.93 -2.90
CA CYS A 94 -5.85 -6.99 -3.66
C CYS A 94 -6.13 -6.80 -5.15
N ARG A 95 -5.36 -5.93 -5.80
CA ARG A 95 -5.54 -5.58 -7.21
C ARG A 95 -4.20 -5.67 -7.94
N LEU A 96 -4.26 -5.98 -9.23
CA LEU A 96 -3.08 -5.97 -10.11
C LEU A 96 -2.95 -4.63 -10.82
N ILE A 97 -1.71 -4.20 -11.00
CA ILE A 97 -1.39 -3.09 -11.89
C ILE A 97 -1.29 -3.70 -13.28
N ASP A 98 -2.26 -3.37 -14.14
CA ASP A 98 -2.35 -3.91 -15.49
C ASP A 98 -1.25 -3.32 -16.37
N ASN A 99 -0.53 -4.20 -17.08
CA ASN A 99 0.60 -3.81 -17.94
C ASN A 99 1.60 -2.90 -17.22
N ASN A 100 1.79 -3.11 -15.92
CA ASN A 100 2.63 -2.28 -15.04
C ASN A 100 2.19 -0.81 -15.01
N ARG A 101 0.92 -0.55 -15.27
CA ARG A 101 0.40 0.81 -15.37
C ARG A 101 -1.03 0.88 -14.85
N LEU A 102 -1.32 1.94 -14.10
CA LEU A 102 -2.64 2.19 -13.56
C LEU A 102 -2.94 3.68 -13.64
N LEU A 103 -4.13 4.00 -14.11
CA LEU A 103 -4.64 5.37 -14.07
C LEU A 103 -5.69 5.47 -12.97
N CYS A 104 -5.46 6.38 -12.03
CA CYS A 104 -6.38 6.66 -10.92
C CYS A 104 -6.74 8.13 -10.96
N GLY A 105 -7.88 8.45 -11.60
CA GLY A 105 -8.27 9.82 -11.80
C GLY A 105 -7.25 10.56 -12.68
N ASP A 106 -6.62 11.59 -12.13
CA ASP A 106 -5.59 12.36 -12.83
C ASP A 106 -4.16 11.91 -12.48
N LEU A 107 -4.02 10.82 -11.73
CA LEU A 107 -2.72 10.27 -11.35
C LEU A 107 -2.45 9.00 -12.14
N GLU A 108 -1.30 8.96 -12.83
CA GLU A 108 -0.83 7.77 -13.51
C GLU A 108 0.24 7.09 -12.65
N VAL A 109 0.08 5.78 -12.43
CA VAL A 109 1.03 4.99 -11.67
C VAL A 109 1.62 3.93 -12.58
N GLN A 110 2.94 3.81 -12.56
CA GLN A 110 3.66 2.81 -13.33
C GLN A 110 4.59 2.04 -12.40
N SER A 111 4.54 0.71 -12.46
CA SER A 111 5.43 -0.13 -11.67
C SER A 111 6.61 -0.57 -12.52
N PHE A 112 7.73 -0.81 -11.84
CA PHE A 112 8.96 -1.30 -12.46
C PHE A 112 9.38 -2.59 -11.78
N SER A 113 9.74 -3.59 -12.57
CA SER A 113 10.39 -4.78 -12.05
C SER A 113 11.87 -4.50 -11.85
N ILE A 114 12.37 -4.80 -10.68
CA ILE A 114 13.77 -4.62 -10.36
C ILE A 114 14.43 -5.99 -10.18
#